data_c5ba94bbbcedf958a28835744e30714d
#
_entry.id   c5ba94bbbcedf958a28835744e30714d
#
_cell.length_a   1.000
_cell.length_b   1.000
_cell.length_c   1.000
_cell.angle_alpha   90.00
_cell.angle_beta   90.00
_cell.angle_gamma   90.00
#
_symmetry.space_group_name_H-M   'P 1'
#
loop_
_entity.id
_entity.type
_entity.pdbx_description
1 polymer ?
#
loop_
_entity_poly.entity_id
_entity_poly.type
_entity_poly.pdbx_seq_one_letter_code
_entity_poly.pdbx_strand_id
1 'polypeptide(L)'
;MPLPAEARFWVSRALGLWRRGWASLRTRGLAASWAGLLRQFRRNKIPRQALYAPDATPFAPFAVPTSSVPRASIVIPVFGAFTHTLACLRAIAAHPPVADFEVIVVDDASPDDSLAKLRAIDGLRVHARKANGGFIAACNDGAG
;
A
#
# COMPACT_ATOMS: atom_id res chain seq x y z
N MET A 1 3.27 -12.36 -46.80
CA MET A 1 3.45 -11.10 -46.07
C MET A 1 3.45 -11.39 -44.61
N PRO A 2 4.49 -11.03 -43.83
CA PRO A 2 4.47 -11.19 -42.37
C PRO A 2 3.51 -10.18 -41.73
N LEU A 3 2.73 -10.64 -40.75
CA LEU A 3 1.82 -9.79 -40.00
C LEU A 3 2.58 -8.67 -39.27
N PRO A 4 2.03 -7.44 -39.20
CA PRO A 4 2.63 -6.31 -38.46
C PRO A 4 2.82 -6.66 -36.97
N ALA A 5 3.85 -6.09 -36.36
CA ALA A 5 4.27 -6.42 -34.98
C ALA A 5 3.13 -6.33 -33.94
N GLU A 6 2.27 -5.36 -34.10
CA GLU A 6 1.08 -5.19 -33.24
C GLU A 6 0.08 -6.35 -33.38
N ALA A 7 -0.17 -6.80 -34.61
CA ALA A 7 -1.07 -7.92 -34.83
C ALA A 7 -0.50 -9.23 -34.23
N ARG A 8 0.83 -9.44 -34.30
CA ARG A 8 1.49 -10.59 -33.67
C ARG A 8 1.36 -10.56 -32.14
N PHE A 9 1.45 -9.38 -31.53
CA PHE A 9 1.25 -9.21 -30.10
C PHE A 9 -0.17 -9.58 -29.67
N TRP A 10 -1.18 -9.09 -30.38
CA TRP A 10 -2.58 -9.39 -30.07
C TRP A 10 -2.94 -10.86 -30.29
N VAL A 11 -2.42 -11.47 -31.36
CA VAL A 11 -2.62 -12.89 -31.64
C VAL A 11 -1.96 -13.78 -30.59
N SER A 12 -0.73 -13.47 -30.17
CA SER A 12 -0.04 -14.24 -29.11
C SER A 12 -0.77 -14.13 -27.75
N ARG A 13 -1.31 -12.95 -27.44
CA ARG A 13 -2.08 -12.71 -26.23
C ARG A 13 -3.44 -13.44 -26.25
N ALA A 14 -4.13 -13.42 -27.38
CA ALA A 14 -5.38 -14.15 -27.57
C ALA A 14 -5.19 -15.68 -27.47
N LEU A 15 -4.12 -16.21 -28.09
CA LEU A 15 -3.75 -17.63 -27.99
C LEU A 15 -3.39 -18.02 -26.54
N GLY A 16 -2.69 -17.16 -25.82
CA GLY A 16 -2.36 -17.37 -24.39
C GLY A 16 -3.60 -17.45 -23.51
N LEU A 17 -4.57 -16.58 -23.73
CA LEU A 17 -5.85 -16.59 -23.01
C LEU A 17 -6.68 -17.82 -23.36
N TRP A 18 -6.71 -18.20 -24.64
CA TRP A 18 -7.45 -19.38 -25.10
C TRP A 18 -6.87 -20.68 -24.53
N ARG A 19 -5.53 -20.84 -24.52
CA ARG A 19 -4.85 -21.98 -23.89
C ARG A 19 -5.13 -22.08 -22.39
N ARG A 20 -5.14 -20.96 -21.65
CA ARG A 20 -5.47 -20.92 -20.21
C ARG A 20 -6.94 -21.25 -19.97
N GLY A 21 -7.85 -20.73 -20.79
CA GLY A 21 -9.27 -21.06 -20.73
C GLY A 21 -9.54 -22.54 -20.96
N TRP A 22 -8.91 -23.12 -21.99
CA TRP A 22 -9.03 -24.54 -22.31
C TRP A 22 -8.46 -25.46 -21.23
N ALA A 23 -7.28 -25.12 -20.67
CA ALA A 23 -6.70 -25.86 -19.56
C ALA A 23 -7.60 -25.81 -18.30
N SER A 24 -8.20 -24.67 -18.00
CA SER A 24 -9.15 -24.52 -16.87
C SER A 24 -10.41 -25.35 -17.06
N LEU A 25 -10.95 -25.39 -18.28
CA LEU A 25 -12.11 -26.22 -18.63
C LEU A 25 -11.84 -27.73 -18.47
N ARG A 26 -10.63 -28.15 -18.85
CA ARG A 26 -10.24 -29.56 -18.81
C ARG A 26 -9.94 -30.07 -17.40
N THR A 27 -9.46 -29.21 -16.52
CA THR A 27 -9.06 -29.58 -15.14
C THR A 27 -10.12 -29.33 -14.09
N ARG A 28 -11.00 -28.35 -14.28
CA ARG A 28 -11.97 -27.90 -13.25
C ARG A 28 -13.44 -28.12 -13.61
N GLY A 29 -13.73 -28.49 -14.86
CA GLY A 29 -15.10 -28.65 -15.37
C GLY A 29 -15.80 -27.31 -15.67
N LEU A 30 -16.86 -27.37 -16.49
CA LEU A 30 -17.61 -26.20 -16.96
C LEU A 30 -18.22 -25.40 -15.82
N ALA A 31 -18.81 -26.06 -14.82
CA ALA A 31 -19.48 -25.42 -13.71
C ALA A 31 -18.54 -24.59 -12.82
N ALA A 32 -17.34 -25.10 -12.51
CA ALA A 32 -16.35 -24.39 -11.72
C ALA A 32 -15.71 -23.23 -12.48
N SER A 33 -15.53 -23.35 -13.80
CA SER A 33 -15.03 -22.26 -14.65
C SER A 33 -16.05 -21.12 -14.77
N TRP A 34 -17.32 -21.43 -14.91
CA TRP A 34 -18.42 -20.44 -14.90
C TRP A 34 -18.57 -19.78 -13.53
N ALA A 35 -18.49 -20.55 -12.43
CA ALA A 35 -18.52 -19.99 -11.09
C ALA A 35 -17.34 -19.05 -10.82
N GLY A 36 -16.14 -19.38 -11.34
CA GLY A 36 -14.97 -18.49 -11.27
C GLY A 36 -15.16 -17.19 -12.05
N LEU A 37 -15.72 -17.27 -13.28
CA LEU A 37 -16.03 -16.12 -14.09
C LEU A 37 -17.07 -15.22 -13.43
N LEU A 38 -18.17 -15.79 -12.93
CA LEU A 38 -19.22 -15.07 -12.20
C LEU A 38 -18.69 -14.44 -10.90
N ARG A 39 -17.76 -15.11 -10.17
CA ARG A 39 -17.09 -14.51 -9.03
C ARG A 39 -16.24 -13.31 -9.42
N GLN A 40 -15.58 -13.33 -10.58
CA GLN A 40 -14.77 -12.22 -11.07
C GLN A 40 -15.64 -11.00 -11.41
N PHE A 41 -16.83 -11.21 -11.96
CA PHE A 41 -17.82 -10.14 -12.20
C PHE A 41 -18.52 -9.68 -10.91
N ARG A 42 -18.72 -10.54 -9.93
CA ARG A 42 -19.29 -10.19 -8.62
C ARG A 42 -18.29 -9.49 -7.68
N ARG A 43 -16.99 -9.59 -7.98
CA ARG A 43 -15.90 -9.13 -7.10
C ARG A 43 -15.74 -7.61 -7.02
N ASN A 44 -16.58 -6.81 -7.66
CA ASN A 44 -16.40 -5.37 -7.75
C ASN A 44 -17.54 -4.54 -7.18
N LYS A 45 -18.20 -5.04 -6.15
CA LYS A 45 -19.03 -4.18 -5.29
C LYS A 45 -18.63 -4.33 -3.83
N ILE A 46 -17.34 -4.24 -3.53
CA ILE A 46 -16.95 -3.64 -2.27
C ILE A 46 -17.41 -2.18 -2.44
N PRO A 47 -18.42 -1.72 -1.67
CA PRO A 47 -18.75 -0.32 -1.72
C PRO A 47 -17.43 0.41 -1.46
N ARG A 48 -17.08 1.35 -2.33
CA ARG A 48 -16.07 2.39 -2.07
C ARG A 48 -16.59 3.34 -0.96
N GLN A 49 -17.39 2.84 -0.07
CA GLN A 49 -17.64 3.50 1.18
C GLN A 49 -16.27 3.60 1.83
N ALA A 50 -15.90 4.82 2.06
CA ALA A 50 -14.68 5.22 2.69
C ALA A 50 -14.29 4.20 3.75
N LEU A 51 -13.44 3.23 3.38
CA LEU A 51 -12.82 2.33 4.34
C LEU A 51 -12.04 3.17 5.35
N TYR A 52 -11.87 4.44 5.04
CA TYR A 52 -11.14 5.39 5.82
C TYR A 52 -11.47 6.83 5.39
N ALA A 53 -12.12 7.59 6.25
CA ALA A 53 -12.18 9.04 6.13
C ALA A 53 -10.94 9.61 6.83
N PRO A 54 -10.11 10.42 6.16
CA PRO A 54 -9.02 11.09 6.84
C PRO A 54 -9.58 11.90 8.01
N ASP A 55 -8.89 11.87 9.13
CA ASP A 55 -9.25 12.66 10.31
C ASP A 55 -9.25 14.15 9.94
N ALA A 56 -10.42 14.77 10.01
CA ALA A 56 -10.60 16.19 9.72
C ALA A 56 -10.09 17.10 10.87
N THR A 57 -9.66 16.51 11.98
CA THR A 57 -9.13 17.27 13.12
C THR A 57 -7.84 17.98 12.72
N PRO A 58 -7.71 19.30 12.95
CA PRO A 58 -6.49 20.03 12.66
C PRO A 58 -5.27 19.38 13.29
N PHE A 59 -4.13 19.50 12.62
CA PHE A 59 -2.87 18.99 13.15
C PHE A 59 -2.48 19.78 14.41
N ALA A 60 -2.24 19.04 15.48
CA ALA A 60 -1.52 19.50 16.66
C ALA A 60 -0.45 18.47 17.00
N PRO A 61 0.75 18.87 17.45
CA PRO A 61 1.78 17.96 17.91
C PRO A 61 1.28 17.02 19.00
N PHE A 62 1.70 15.75 18.96
CA PHE A 62 1.41 14.74 19.96
C PHE A 62 2.56 13.75 20.07
N ALA A 63 2.50 12.83 21.02
CA ALA A 63 3.51 11.81 21.21
C ALA A 63 2.97 10.42 20.85
N VAL A 64 3.80 9.60 20.22
CA VAL A 64 3.57 8.16 20.03
C VAL A 64 4.38 7.42 21.09
N PRO A 65 3.77 6.55 21.92
CA PRO A 65 4.45 5.86 23.01
C PRO A 65 5.35 4.73 22.43
N THR A 66 6.59 5.08 22.12
CA THR A 66 7.59 4.14 21.56
C THR A 66 8.62 3.75 22.61
N SER A 67 9.25 2.58 22.45
CA SER A 67 10.30 2.07 23.33
C SER A 67 11.70 2.44 22.82
N SER A 68 12.63 2.70 23.75
CA SER A 68 14.05 2.87 23.41
C SER A 68 14.78 1.55 23.11
N VAL A 69 14.16 0.40 23.45
CA VAL A 69 14.67 -0.94 23.17
C VAL A 69 13.56 -1.74 22.45
N PRO A 70 13.26 -1.41 21.20
CA PRO A 70 12.15 -1.99 20.49
C PRO A 70 12.41 -3.47 20.12
N ARG A 71 11.35 -4.28 20.19
CA ARG A 71 11.30 -5.66 19.67
C ARG A 71 10.64 -5.74 18.30
N ALA A 72 9.96 -4.68 17.91
CA ALA A 72 9.29 -4.58 16.61
C ALA A 72 9.41 -3.15 16.08
N SER A 73 9.58 -3.01 14.78
CA SER A 73 9.60 -1.72 14.08
C SER A 73 8.39 -1.62 13.16
N ILE A 74 7.65 -0.52 13.25
CA ILE A 74 6.55 -0.17 12.34
C ILE A 74 7.12 0.81 11.32
N VAL A 75 7.31 0.36 10.08
CA VAL A 75 7.82 1.21 9.00
C VAL A 75 6.65 1.78 8.19
N ILE A 76 6.60 3.11 8.09
CA ILE A 76 5.53 3.83 7.39
C ILE A 76 6.15 4.68 6.29
N PRO A 77 6.10 4.24 5.02
CA PRO A 77 6.52 5.07 3.89
C PRO A 77 5.46 6.15 3.60
N VAL A 78 5.92 7.38 3.38
CA VAL A 78 5.06 8.55 3.16
C VAL A 78 5.52 9.31 1.92
N PHE A 79 4.56 9.68 1.07
CA PHE A 79 4.77 10.62 -0.04
C PHE A 79 3.55 11.54 -0.14
N GLY A 80 3.61 12.69 0.53
CA GLY A 80 2.47 13.59 0.65
C GLY A 80 1.28 12.98 1.43
N ALA A 81 0.09 13.49 1.18
CA ALA A 81 -1.16 13.01 1.77
C ALA A 81 -1.11 12.88 3.32
N PHE A 82 -0.54 13.88 3.99
CA PHE A 82 -0.30 13.90 5.44
C PHE A 82 -1.50 13.50 6.30
N THR A 83 -2.72 13.84 5.87
CA THR A 83 -3.96 13.53 6.60
C THR A 83 -4.14 12.02 6.86
N HIS A 84 -3.76 11.19 5.89
CA HIS A 84 -3.84 9.73 6.05
C HIS A 84 -2.76 9.22 7.00
N THR A 85 -1.54 9.75 6.89
CA THR A 85 -0.43 9.43 7.79
C THR A 85 -0.75 9.86 9.22
N LEU A 86 -1.31 11.07 9.39
CA LEU A 86 -1.72 11.60 10.70
C LEU A 86 -2.72 10.68 11.39
N ALA A 87 -3.73 10.22 10.66
CA ALA A 87 -4.72 9.34 11.24
C ALA A 87 -4.15 7.94 11.57
N CYS A 88 -3.23 7.43 10.77
CA CYS A 88 -2.50 6.20 11.09
C CYS A 88 -1.70 6.36 12.39
N LEU A 89 -0.94 7.44 12.53
CA LEU A 89 -0.12 7.71 13.71
C LEU A 89 -0.98 7.95 14.97
N ARG A 90 -2.11 8.66 14.85
CA ARG A 90 -3.08 8.83 15.95
C ARG A 90 -3.69 7.50 16.38
N ALA A 91 -4.00 6.62 15.42
CA ALA A 91 -4.52 5.29 15.73
C ALA A 91 -3.48 4.42 16.48
N ILE A 92 -2.21 4.48 16.09
CA ILE A 92 -1.13 3.79 16.80
C ILE A 92 -0.96 4.38 18.22
N ALA A 93 -1.00 5.70 18.37
CA ALA A 93 -0.89 6.35 19.66
C ALA A 93 -2.06 6.02 20.61
N ALA A 94 -3.28 5.93 20.06
CA ALA A 94 -4.49 5.58 20.83
C ALA A 94 -4.56 4.08 21.19
N HIS A 95 -3.97 3.22 20.36
CA HIS A 95 -4.00 1.76 20.52
C HIS A 95 -2.60 1.16 20.34
N PRO A 96 -1.64 1.48 21.22
CA PRO A 96 -0.27 1.01 21.06
C PRO A 96 -0.19 -0.51 21.17
N PRO A 97 0.70 -1.15 20.42
CA PRO A 97 1.03 -2.57 20.59
C PRO A 97 1.45 -2.89 22.03
N VAL A 98 1.16 -4.11 22.50
CA VAL A 98 1.61 -4.60 23.81
C VAL A 98 3.12 -4.82 23.84
N ALA A 99 3.72 -5.21 22.69
CA ALA A 99 5.16 -5.41 22.58
C ALA A 99 5.89 -4.06 22.50
N ASP A 100 7.12 -4.01 23.00
CA ASP A 100 8.01 -2.87 22.80
C ASP A 100 8.22 -2.60 21.33
N PHE A 101 7.92 -1.39 20.87
CA PHE A 101 7.97 -1.04 19.45
C PHE A 101 8.54 0.35 19.21
N GLU A 102 8.99 0.56 17.99
CA GLU A 102 9.32 1.88 17.44
C GLU A 102 8.49 2.16 16.18
N VAL A 103 8.37 3.43 15.83
CA VAL A 103 7.75 3.86 14.57
C VAL A 103 8.78 4.62 13.75
N ILE A 104 9.07 4.09 12.57
CA ILE A 104 9.99 4.66 11.59
C ILE A 104 9.15 5.20 10.43
N VAL A 105 9.13 6.52 10.26
CA VAL A 105 8.44 7.15 9.15
C VAL A 105 9.47 7.54 8.10
N VAL A 106 9.32 7.01 6.90
CA VAL A 106 10.21 7.34 5.77
C VAL A 106 9.49 8.28 4.82
N ASP A 107 9.90 9.54 4.85
CA ASP A 107 9.40 10.55 3.92
C ASP A 107 10.14 10.43 2.58
N ASP A 108 9.44 9.98 1.54
CA ASP A 108 9.99 9.74 0.21
C ASP A 108 10.05 11.02 -0.64
N ALA A 109 10.63 12.09 -0.07
CA ALA A 109 10.69 13.42 -0.65
C ALA A 109 9.31 14.02 -0.93
N SER A 110 8.44 14.09 0.07
CA SER A 110 7.12 14.70 -0.03
C SER A 110 7.19 16.15 -0.53
N PRO A 111 6.33 16.54 -1.49
CA PRO A 111 6.35 17.89 -2.04
C PRO A 111 5.62 18.91 -1.17
N ASP A 112 4.96 18.47 -0.10
CA ASP A 112 4.15 19.28 0.82
C ASP A 112 4.85 19.45 2.19
N ASP A 113 4.13 19.99 3.16
CA ASP A 113 4.63 20.20 4.53
C ASP A 113 4.64 18.94 5.42
N SER A 114 4.44 17.76 4.85
CA SER A 114 4.39 16.48 5.56
C SER A 114 5.62 16.26 6.44
N LEU A 115 6.82 16.47 5.92
CA LEU A 115 8.08 16.27 6.65
C LEU A 115 8.18 17.15 7.89
N ALA A 116 7.80 18.42 7.78
CA ALA A 116 7.85 19.37 8.90
C ALA A 116 6.87 18.93 10.03
N LYS A 117 5.68 18.52 9.66
CA LYS A 117 4.66 18.02 10.60
C LYS A 117 5.06 16.70 11.24
N LEU A 118 5.66 15.78 10.49
CA LEU A 118 6.16 14.51 11.03
C LEU A 118 7.23 14.72 12.09
N ARG A 119 8.13 15.68 11.88
CA ARG A 119 9.19 16.03 12.85
C ARG A 119 8.65 16.69 14.13
N ALA A 120 7.43 17.19 14.12
CA ALA A 120 6.79 17.77 15.28
C ALA A 120 6.02 16.73 16.13
N ILE A 121 6.03 15.45 15.75
CA ILE A 121 5.42 14.36 16.51
C ILE A 121 6.53 13.63 17.27
N ASP A 122 6.41 13.61 18.59
CA ASP A 122 7.38 12.94 19.46
C ASP A 122 7.28 11.41 19.36
N GLY A 123 8.41 10.72 19.58
CA GLY A 123 8.49 9.26 19.55
C GLY A 123 8.63 8.66 18.14
N LEU A 124 8.68 9.47 17.09
CA LEU A 124 8.93 8.98 15.74
C LEU A 124 10.42 9.04 15.38
N ARG A 125 10.91 8.01 14.67
CA ARG A 125 12.14 8.09 13.89
C ARG A 125 11.77 8.53 12.47
N VAL A 126 12.12 9.77 12.11
CA VAL A 126 11.79 10.31 10.78
C VAL A 126 13.02 10.27 9.90
N HIS A 127 12.97 9.46 8.85
CA HIS A 127 13.97 9.38 7.79
C HIS A 127 13.48 10.15 6.56
N ALA A 128 14.18 11.22 6.18
CA ALA A 128 13.85 12.03 5.00
C ALA A 128 14.77 11.64 3.84
N ARG A 129 14.18 11.17 2.74
CA ARG A 129 14.90 10.86 1.51
C ARG A 129 15.13 12.12 0.68
N LYS A 130 16.23 12.16 -0.06
CA LYS A 130 16.59 13.30 -0.93
C LYS A 130 15.79 13.34 -2.23
N ALA A 131 15.28 12.20 -2.67
CA ALA A 131 14.51 12.06 -3.90
C ALA A 131 13.50 10.94 -3.77
N ASN A 132 12.38 11.05 -4.47
CA ASN A 132 11.37 9.99 -4.53
C ASN A 132 11.93 8.75 -5.23
N GLY A 133 11.93 7.63 -4.52
CA GLY A 133 12.36 6.32 -5.03
C GLY A 133 11.23 5.29 -5.04
N GLY A 134 10.06 5.68 -4.59
CA GLY A 134 8.86 4.85 -4.53
C GLY A 134 8.79 3.95 -3.30
N PHE A 135 7.64 3.32 -3.14
CA PHE A 135 7.25 2.55 -1.96
C PHE A 135 8.30 1.50 -1.52
N ILE A 136 8.81 0.71 -2.48
CA ILE A 136 9.76 -0.37 -2.17
C ILE A 136 11.06 0.19 -1.60
N ALA A 137 11.59 1.25 -2.22
CA ALA A 137 12.84 1.87 -1.77
C ALA A 137 12.66 2.52 -0.39
N ALA A 138 11.54 3.22 -0.16
CA ALA A 138 11.24 3.81 1.15
C ALA A 138 11.07 2.74 2.24
N CYS A 139 10.41 1.61 1.96
CA CYS A 139 10.33 0.50 2.92
C CYS A 139 11.70 -0.09 3.25
N ASN A 140 12.57 -0.29 2.26
CA ASN A 140 13.89 -0.83 2.47
C ASN A 140 14.77 0.12 3.31
N ASP A 141 14.71 1.43 3.04
CA ASP A 141 15.45 2.42 3.81
C ASP A 141 14.97 2.51 5.28
N GLY A 142 13.72 2.20 5.53
CA GLY A 142 13.17 2.15 6.89
C GLY A 142 13.46 0.84 7.64
N ALA A 143 13.81 -0.24 6.92
CA ALA A 143 14.09 -1.55 7.50
C ALA A 143 15.59 -1.80 7.77
N GLY A 144 16.48 -0.97 7.21
CA GLY A 144 17.95 -1.03 7.39
C GLY A 144 18.39 -0.05 8.42
#